data_697af0601197119fa1c100c62cfac478
#
_entry.id   697af0601197119fa1c100c62cfac478
#
_cell.length_a   1.000
_cell.length_b   1.000
_cell.length_c   1.000
_cell.angle_alpha   90.00
_cell.angle_beta   90.00
_cell.angle_gamma   90.00
#
_symmetry.space_group_name_H-M   'P 1'
#
loop_
_entity.id
_entity.type
_entity.pdbx_description
1 polymer ?
#
loop_
_entity_poly.entity_id
_entity_poly.type
_entity_poly.pdbx_seq_one_letter_code
_entity_poly.pdbx_strand_id
1 'polypeptide(L)'
;RTADFCDQLKSEGKQALIQEKTGLIIDAYFSASKIKWILDHVDGARAKAEKGELCFGTIDSWLVWKLTNGATHITDATNASRTMLFNIHDLKWDTELLELFNIPMSILPEVKSSSEVYGHTDLLVTNQQIPIAGIAGDQQAALFGQICTAEGMVKNTYGTGCFMLMHTGEKAVISKNNLLTTIALQRNGKTYYALEGSVFIGGAVVQWLRDGLNIIRDSDQVESLAAQVSHTDGVYMVPAFAGLGAPYWNQHAKGTITGITRGTNAAHIARAALESIAYQSYDLLKAMESDAQIPIAELRVDGGATKNNLLMQFQSNILNTKVIRPTIIETTALGAAYLAGLAVGFWKDENEIAAKWKVDQVFNPILAQADIQKGIEGWKKAIQMTNI
;
A
#
# COMPACT_ATOMS: atom_id res chain seq x y z
N ARG A 1 -7.71 -5.01 19.69
CA ARG A 1 -8.15 -6.18 20.47
C ARG A 1 -7.17 -7.36 20.40
N THR A 2 -6.40 -7.47 19.31
CA THR A 2 -5.52 -8.62 19.06
C THR A 2 -4.04 -8.27 19.12
N ALA A 3 -3.67 -7.07 19.54
CA ALA A 3 -2.28 -6.63 19.64
C ALA A 3 -1.48 -7.50 20.62
N ASP A 4 -2.03 -7.75 21.81
CA ASP A 4 -1.38 -8.56 22.86
C ASP A 4 -1.07 -9.98 22.36
N PHE A 5 -2.00 -10.58 21.59
CA PHE A 5 -1.77 -11.89 20.98
C PHE A 5 -0.68 -11.83 19.90
N CYS A 6 -0.64 -10.77 19.10
CA CYS A 6 0.45 -10.56 18.13
C CYS A 6 1.81 -10.40 18.83
N ASP A 7 1.86 -9.67 19.94
CA ASP A 7 3.09 -9.50 20.72
C ASP A 7 3.54 -10.80 21.39
N GLN A 8 2.59 -11.64 21.86
CA GLN A 8 2.87 -12.99 22.33
C GLN A 8 3.54 -13.83 21.23
N LEU A 9 2.98 -13.88 20.01
CA LEU A 9 3.57 -14.63 18.89
C LEU A 9 4.97 -14.15 18.53
N LYS A 10 5.22 -12.83 18.60
CA LYS A 10 6.57 -12.27 18.41
C LYS A 10 7.53 -12.76 19.51
N SER A 11 7.11 -12.73 20.76
CA SER A 11 7.91 -13.21 21.91
C SER A 11 8.22 -14.71 21.84
N GLU A 12 7.33 -15.50 21.25
CA GLU A 12 7.49 -16.93 20.96
C GLU A 12 8.36 -17.20 19.72
N GLY A 13 8.90 -16.17 19.07
CA GLY A 13 9.79 -16.28 17.91
C GLY A 13 9.10 -16.70 16.60
N LYS A 14 7.77 -16.52 16.48
CA LYS A 14 7.00 -16.95 15.30
C LYS A 14 7.14 -16.01 14.09
N GLN A 15 7.81 -14.86 14.26
CA GLN A 15 7.94 -13.86 13.18
C GLN A 15 8.58 -14.43 11.91
N ALA A 16 9.68 -15.18 12.05
CA ALA A 16 10.40 -15.74 10.90
C ALA A 16 9.52 -16.72 10.10
N LEU A 17 8.81 -17.63 10.79
CA LEU A 17 7.90 -18.59 10.17
C LEU A 17 6.80 -17.90 9.36
N ILE A 18 6.13 -16.91 9.97
CA ILE A 18 5.03 -16.19 9.32
C ILE A 18 5.56 -15.40 8.13
N GLN A 19 6.67 -14.68 8.30
CA GLN A 19 7.26 -13.86 7.23
C GLN A 19 7.72 -14.73 6.05
N GLU A 20 8.36 -15.86 6.30
CA GLU A 20 8.82 -16.77 5.25
C GLU A 20 7.65 -17.28 4.41
N LYS A 21 6.55 -17.71 5.05
CA LYS A 21 5.40 -18.30 4.36
C LYS A 21 4.48 -17.28 3.71
N THR A 22 4.30 -16.12 4.34
CA THR A 22 3.27 -15.15 3.95
C THR A 22 3.81 -13.85 3.39
N GLY A 23 5.10 -13.55 3.59
CA GLY A 23 5.70 -12.26 3.29
C GLY A 23 5.31 -11.15 4.28
N LEU A 24 4.50 -11.45 5.31
CA LEU A 24 3.94 -10.47 6.24
C LEU A 24 4.69 -10.45 7.57
N ILE A 25 4.62 -9.30 8.25
CA ILE A 25 4.99 -9.19 9.66
C ILE A 25 3.80 -9.60 10.55
N ILE A 26 4.08 -10.01 11.78
CA ILE A 26 3.00 -10.26 12.76
C ILE A 26 2.41 -8.92 13.19
N ASP A 27 1.17 -8.68 12.80
CA ASP A 27 0.45 -7.45 13.16
C ASP A 27 -1.07 -7.69 13.24
N ALA A 28 -1.73 -6.98 14.15
CA ALA A 28 -3.18 -6.98 14.30
C ALA A 28 -3.92 -6.39 13.07
N TYR A 29 -3.20 -5.82 12.12
CA TYR A 29 -3.73 -5.33 10.84
C TYR A 29 -4.29 -6.48 9.98
N PHE A 30 -3.66 -7.65 10.00
CA PHE A 30 -4.02 -8.79 9.17
C PHE A 30 -5.15 -9.65 9.76
N SER A 31 -5.72 -10.55 8.96
CA SER A 31 -6.99 -11.22 9.30
C SER A 31 -6.87 -12.30 10.37
N ALA A 32 -5.79 -13.09 10.39
CA ALA A 32 -5.67 -14.30 11.21
C ALA A 32 -5.98 -14.07 12.69
N SER A 33 -5.36 -13.05 13.31
CA SER A 33 -5.58 -12.74 14.73
C SER A 33 -7.04 -12.34 15.02
N LYS A 34 -7.70 -11.68 14.08
CA LYS A 34 -9.10 -11.24 14.20
C LYS A 34 -10.07 -12.43 14.10
N ILE A 35 -9.81 -13.35 13.15
CA ILE A 35 -10.60 -14.57 12.99
C ILE A 35 -10.51 -15.40 14.27
N LYS A 36 -9.26 -15.65 14.73
CA LYS A 36 -9.03 -16.35 16.01
C LYS A 36 -9.82 -15.71 17.15
N TRP A 37 -9.72 -14.37 17.29
CA TRP A 37 -10.40 -13.64 18.35
C TRP A 37 -11.91 -13.85 18.29
N ILE A 38 -12.54 -13.78 17.11
CA ILE A 38 -13.98 -13.98 16.93
C ILE A 38 -14.36 -15.41 17.32
N LEU A 39 -13.61 -16.42 16.84
CA LEU A 39 -13.89 -17.82 17.13
C LEU A 39 -13.76 -18.16 18.63
N ASP A 40 -12.86 -17.47 19.34
CA ASP A 40 -12.61 -17.73 20.76
C ASP A 40 -13.56 -16.95 21.71
N HIS A 41 -14.16 -15.82 21.26
CA HIS A 41 -14.91 -14.91 22.13
C HIS A 41 -16.40 -14.78 21.77
N VAL A 42 -16.83 -15.28 20.62
CA VAL A 42 -18.25 -15.27 20.25
C VAL A 42 -18.85 -16.65 20.54
N ASP A 43 -19.87 -16.67 21.40
CA ASP A 43 -20.51 -17.89 21.83
C ASP A 43 -20.97 -18.77 20.65
N GLY A 44 -20.55 -20.03 20.67
CA GLY A 44 -20.86 -21.02 19.64
C GLY A 44 -20.18 -20.84 18.29
N ALA A 45 -19.40 -19.77 18.08
CA ALA A 45 -18.75 -19.51 16.78
C ALA A 45 -17.78 -20.62 16.40
N ARG A 46 -16.93 -21.06 17.33
CA ARG A 46 -15.97 -22.14 17.09
C ARG A 46 -16.66 -23.46 16.69
N ALA A 47 -17.66 -23.87 17.43
CA ALA A 47 -18.40 -25.10 17.14
C ALA A 47 -19.12 -25.07 15.79
N LYS A 48 -19.63 -23.89 15.38
CA LYS A 48 -20.21 -23.70 14.06
C LYS A 48 -19.16 -23.71 12.96
N ALA A 49 -18.00 -23.09 13.20
CA ALA A 49 -16.87 -23.09 12.26
C ALA A 49 -16.36 -24.51 11.99
N GLU A 50 -16.18 -25.32 13.04
CA GLU A 50 -15.74 -26.71 12.92
C GLU A 50 -16.74 -27.59 12.15
N LYS A 51 -18.05 -27.27 12.23
CA LYS A 51 -19.10 -27.93 11.43
C LYS A 51 -19.24 -27.41 10.01
N GLY A 52 -18.47 -26.36 9.61
CA GLY A 52 -18.60 -25.73 8.31
C GLY A 52 -19.87 -24.88 8.13
N GLU A 53 -20.47 -24.43 9.24
CA GLU A 53 -21.66 -23.58 9.23
C GLU A 53 -21.34 -22.07 9.12
N LEU A 54 -20.06 -21.71 9.11
CA LEU A 54 -19.58 -20.34 8.96
C LEU A 54 -18.67 -20.20 7.74
N CYS A 55 -18.71 -19.03 7.15
CA CYS A 55 -17.79 -18.61 6.09
C CYS A 55 -16.98 -17.41 6.57
N PHE A 56 -15.67 -17.46 6.38
CA PHE A 56 -14.79 -16.30 6.49
C PHE A 56 -14.63 -15.66 5.11
N GLY A 57 -14.47 -14.35 5.08
CA GLY A 57 -14.07 -13.62 3.87
C GLY A 57 -13.53 -12.25 4.19
N THR A 58 -12.64 -11.77 3.33
CA THR A 58 -12.32 -10.37 3.18
C THR A 58 -13.46 -9.66 2.43
N ILE A 59 -13.39 -8.36 2.25
CA ILE A 59 -14.50 -7.57 1.66
C ILE A 59 -14.89 -8.06 0.26
N ASP A 60 -13.94 -8.49 -0.54
CA ASP A 60 -14.15 -9.09 -1.86
C ASP A 60 -15.02 -10.35 -1.78
N SER A 61 -14.69 -11.29 -0.88
CA SER A 61 -15.51 -12.50 -0.64
C SER A 61 -16.94 -12.14 -0.25
N TRP A 62 -17.10 -11.16 0.65
CA TRP A 62 -18.41 -10.69 1.07
C TRP A 62 -19.20 -10.08 -0.10
N LEU A 63 -18.56 -9.28 -0.95
CA LEU A 63 -19.22 -8.69 -2.12
C LEU A 63 -19.66 -9.77 -3.11
N VAL A 64 -18.79 -10.72 -3.43
CA VAL A 64 -19.14 -11.86 -4.31
C VAL A 64 -20.28 -12.67 -3.71
N TRP A 65 -20.20 -13.01 -2.43
CA TRP A 65 -21.27 -13.72 -1.73
C TRP A 65 -22.62 -12.99 -1.86
N LYS A 66 -22.63 -11.67 -1.63
CA LYS A 66 -23.86 -10.87 -1.75
C LYS A 66 -24.36 -10.75 -3.19
N LEU A 67 -23.47 -10.53 -4.15
CA LEU A 67 -23.83 -10.39 -5.57
C LEU A 67 -24.33 -11.69 -6.18
N THR A 68 -23.89 -12.84 -5.68
CA THR A 68 -24.31 -14.18 -6.12
C THR A 68 -25.42 -14.79 -5.25
N ASN A 69 -26.01 -14.00 -4.34
CA ASN A 69 -27.04 -14.47 -3.39
C ASN A 69 -26.61 -15.72 -2.59
N GLY A 70 -25.34 -15.76 -2.18
CA GLY A 70 -24.77 -16.85 -1.39
C GLY A 70 -24.29 -18.08 -2.18
N ALA A 71 -24.32 -18.03 -3.50
CA ALA A 71 -23.92 -19.17 -4.33
C ALA A 71 -22.40 -19.35 -4.46
N THR A 72 -21.62 -18.30 -4.26
CA THR A 72 -20.16 -18.32 -4.50
C THR A 72 -19.39 -17.78 -3.30
N HIS A 73 -18.49 -18.62 -2.74
CA HIS A 73 -17.61 -18.27 -1.62
C HIS A 73 -16.13 -18.36 -2.06
N ILE A 74 -15.61 -17.26 -2.53
CA ILE A 74 -14.23 -17.16 -3.09
C ILE A 74 -13.52 -15.92 -2.59
N THR A 75 -12.21 -15.92 -2.77
CA THR A 75 -11.33 -14.73 -2.74
C THR A 75 -10.29 -14.86 -3.85
N ASP A 76 -9.54 -13.79 -4.14
CA ASP A 76 -8.39 -13.91 -5.02
C ASP A 76 -7.07 -14.04 -4.26
N ALA A 77 -6.00 -14.44 -4.98
CA ALA A 77 -4.69 -14.66 -4.38
C ALA A 77 -4.12 -13.39 -3.71
N THR A 78 -4.42 -12.20 -4.25
CA THR A 78 -3.92 -10.92 -3.68
C THR A 78 -4.56 -10.62 -2.32
N ASN A 79 -5.87 -10.82 -2.18
CA ASN A 79 -6.57 -10.67 -0.91
C ASN A 79 -6.21 -11.80 0.08
N ALA A 80 -6.12 -13.05 -0.39
CA ALA A 80 -5.68 -14.17 0.44
C ALA A 80 -4.30 -13.93 1.06
N SER A 81 -3.36 -13.35 0.30
CA SER A 81 -2.01 -13.02 0.78
C SER A 81 -2.00 -12.01 1.93
N ARG A 82 -3.12 -11.31 2.21
CA ARG A 82 -3.23 -10.32 3.31
C ARG A 82 -3.76 -10.90 4.62
N THR A 83 -3.91 -12.22 4.72
CA THR A 83 -4.58 -12.85 5.85
C THR A 83 -3.68 -13.37 6.96
N MET A 84 -2.38 -13.53 6.74
CA MET A 84 -1.41 -14.32 7.53
C MET A 84 -1.75 -15.83 7.60
N LEU A 85 -2.57 -16.34 6.68
CA LEU A 85 -2.96 -17.75 6.61
C LEU A 85 -2.60 -18.38 5.27
N PHE A 86 -2.25 -17.57 4.28
CA PHE A 86 -1.99 -18.00 2.91
C PHE A 86 -0.49 -18.06 2.62
N ASN A 87 -0.02 -19.21 2.15
CA ASN A 87 1.36 -19.40 1.73
C ASN A 87 1.53 -18.82 0.32
N ILE A 88 2.32 -17.75 0.21
CA ILE A 88 2.52 -17.04 -1.06
C ILE A 88 3.42 -17.79 -2.06
N HIS A 89 4.13 -18.82 -1.62
CA HIS A 89 4.96 -19.67 -2.47
C HIS A 89 4.20 -20.86 -3.01
N ASP A 90 3.42 -21.53 -2.13
CA ASP A 90 2.61 -22.69 -2.48
C ASP A 90 1.25 -22.32 -3.08
N LEU A 91 0.86 -21.03 -2.98
CA LEU A 91 -0.41 -20.48 -3.45
C LEU A 91 -1.64 -21.20 -2.88
N LYS A 92 -1.60 -21.50 -1.59
CA LYS A 92 -2.68 -22.21 -0.86
C LYS A 92 -2.76 -21.76 0.60
N TRP A 93 -3.88 -22.04 1.24
CA TRP A 93 -4.02 -21.91 2.68
C TRP A 93 -3.01 -22.85 3.37
N ASP A 94 -2.22 -22.30 4.31
CA ASP A 94 -1.13 -23.05 4.96
C ASP A 94 -1.62 -23.73 6.22
N THR A 95 -1.51 -25.06 6.27
CA THR A 95 -2.00 -25.87 7.39
C THR A 95 -1.30 -25.57 8.71
N GLU A 96 0.02 -25.30 8.69
CA GLU A 96 0.76 -24.95 9.89
C GLU A 96 0.34 -23.57 10.46
N LEU A 97 0.05 -22.60 9.59
CA LEU A 97 -0.47 -21.30 10.00
C LEU A 97 -1.92 -21.46 10.54
N LEU A 98 -2.75 -22.27 9.91
CA LEU A 98 -4.11 -22.54 10.40
C LEU A 98 -4.09 -23.19 11.78
N GLU A 99 -3.19 -24.13 12.01
CA GLU A 99 -2.98 -24.75 13.33
C GLU A 99 -2.49 -23.73 14.35
N LEU A 100 -1.49 -22.90 13.98
CA LEU A 100 -0.95 -21.85 14.87
C LEU A 100 -2.02 -20.88 15.36
N PHE A 101 -2.93 -20.48 14.49
CA PHE A 101 -4.04 -19.59 14.82
C PHE A 101 -5.30 -20.35 15.29
N ASN A 102 -5.29 -21.68 15.27
CA ASN A 102 -6.44 -22.52 15.59
C ASN A 102 -7.68 -22.12 14.76
N ILE A 103 -7.53 -22.06 13.43
CA ILE A 103 -8.59 -21.70 12.48
C ILE A 103 -8.91 -22.91 11.60
N PRO A 104 -10.18 -23.39 11.58
CA PRO A 104 -10.57 -24.51 10.74
C PRO A 104 -10.58 -24.14 9.26
N MET A 105 -10.02 -25.01 8.42
CA MET A 105 -9.98 -24.86 6.96
C MET A 105 -11.38 -24.70 6.34
N SER A 106 -12.40 -25.30 6.96
CA SER A 106 -13.79 -25.34 6.46
C SER A 106 -14.45 -23.95 6.30
N ILE A 107 -13.94 -22.93 6.98
CA ILE A 107 -14.51 -21.56 6.89
C ILE A 107 -13.89 -20.73 5.78
N LEU A 108 -12.78 -21.18 5.18
CA LEU A 108 -12.00 -20.38 4.26
C LEU A 108 -12.57 -20.42 2.84
N PRO A 109 -12.54 -19.30 2.10
CA PRO A 109 -12.98 -19.25 0.71
C PRO A 109 -12.02 -20.02 -0.21
N GLU A 110 -12.53 -20.48 -1.35
CA GLU A 110 -11.66 -20.94 -2.45
C GLU A 110 -10.85 -19.77 -3.02
N VAL A 111 -9.54 -19.97 -3.21
CA VAL A 111 -8.66 -18.93 -3.76
C VAL A 111 -8.61 -19.03 -5.27
N LYS A 112 -8.90 -17.93 -5.96
CA LYS A 112 -8.96 -17.81 -7.40
C LYS A 112 -7.87 -16.89 -7.94
N SER A 113 -7.70 -16.92 -9.26
CA SER A 113 -6.92 -15.93 -10.01
C SER A 113 -7.53 -14.53 -9.86
N SER A 114 -6.74 -13.48 -10.01
CA SER A 114 -7.25 -12.10 -9.93
C SER A 114 -8.13 -11.69 -11.15
N SER A 115 -8.07 -12.47 -12.24
CA SER A 115 -8.79 -12.18 -13.49
C SER A 115 -9.28 -13.49 -14.11
N GLU A 116 -10.49 -13.89 -13.75
CA GLU A 116 -11.25 -15.01 -14.34
C GLU A 116 -12.74 -14.79 -14.05
N VAL A 117 -13.62 -15.47 -14.77
CA VAL A 117 -15.07 -15.41 -14.48
C VAL A 117 -15.38 -16.33 -13.30
N TYR A 118 -15.66 -15.74 -12.12
CA TYR A 118 -15.94 -16.47 -10.88
C TYR A 118 -17.39 -16.94 -10.78
N GLY A 119 -18.28 -16.28 -11.47
CA GLY A 119 -19.71 -16.49 -11.46
C GLY A 119 -20.46 -15.29 -12.04
N HIS A 120 -21.75 -15.28 -11.86
CA HIS A 120 -22.59 -14.18 -12.33
C HIS A 120 -23.43 -13.63 -11.17
N THR A 121 -23.80 -12.37 -11.27
CA THR A 121 -24.72 -11.75 -10.32
C THR A 121 -26.08 -12.44 -10.39
N ASP A 122 -26.73 -12.59 -9.21
CA ASP A 122 -28.09 -13.10 -9.12
C ASP A 122 -29.10 -12.06 -9.64
N LEU A 123 -30.11 -12.51 -10.37
CA LEU A 123 -31.16 -11.64 -10.92
C LEU A 123 -31.94 -10.87 -9.85
N LEU A 124 -32.05 -11.44 -8.64
CA LEU A 124 -32.70 -10.77 -7.51
C LEU A 124 -31.86 -9.62 -6.94
N VAL A 125 -30.56 -9.59 -7.27
CA VAL A 125 -29.64 -8.55 -6.80
C VAL A 125 -29.47 -7.44 -7.83
N THR A 126 -29.32 -7.77 -9.13
CA THR A 126 -28.93 -6.79 -10.17
C THR A 126 -29.90 -6.69 -11.35
N ASN A 127 -30.97 -7.46 -11.38
CA ASN A 127 -31.90 -7.59 -12.52
C ASN A 127 -31.25 -8.09 -13.84
N GLN A 128 -29.97 -8.40 -13.83
CA GLN A 128 -29.19 -8.92 -14.96
C GLN A 128 -28.12 -9.88 -14.45
N GLN A 129 -27.81 -10.87 -15.26
CA GLN A 129 -26.65 -11.76 -14.99
C GLN A 129 -25.38 -11.11 -15.53
N ILE A 130 -24.68 -10.39 -14.66
CA ILE A 130 -23.41 -9.73 -14.98
C ILE A 130 -22.27 -10.62 -14.50
N PRO A 131 -21.26 -10.96 -15.35
CA PRO A 131 -20.12 -11.75 -14.91
C PRO A 131 -19.29 -10.98 -13.87
N ILE A 132 -18.95 -11.64 -12.76
CA ILE A 132 -18.01 -11.16 -11.76
C ILE A 132 -16.65 -11.73 -12.17
N ALA A 133 -15.71 -10.88 -12.61
CA ALA A 133 -14.57 -11.37 -13.37
C ALA A 133 -13.22 -10.72 -13.04
N GLY A 134 -13.16 -9.81 -12.07
CA GLY A 134 -11.91 -9.16 -11.62
C GLY A 134 -11.96 -8.89 -10.13
N ILE A 135 -11.01 -9.41 -9.39
CA ILE A 135 -10.84 -9.20 -7.95
C ILE A 135 -9.37 -8.96 -7.67
N ALA A 136 -9.06 -7.92 -6.91
CA ALA A 136 -7.74 -7.70 -6.34
C ALA A 136 -7.85 -6.85 -5.07
N GLY A 137 -6.88 -6.97 -4.17
CA GLY A 137 -6.72 -6.03 -3.08
C GLY A 137 -6.54 -4.61 -3.62
N ASP A 138 -6.96 -3.59 -2.87
CA ASP A 138 -6.98 -2.20 -3.33
C ASP A 138 -5.61 -1.71 -3.82
N GLN A 139 -4.53 -2.05 -3.10
CA GLN A 139 -3.18 -1.65 -3.45
C GLN A 139 -2.68 -2.38 -4.71
N GLN A 140 -3.02 -3.66 -4.86
CA GLN A 140 -2.69 -4.48 -6.02
C GLN A 140 -3.50 -4.04 -7.25
N ALA A 141 -4.77 -3.73 -7.06
CA ALA A 141 -5.61 -3.16 -8.10
C ALA A 141 -5.03 -1.82 -8.60
N ALA A 142 -4.61 -0.94 -7.67
CA ALA A 142 -3.96 0.33 -8.04
C ALA A 142 -2.63 0.11 -8.79
N LEU A 143 -1.82 -0.87 -8.38
CA LEU A 143 -0.57 -1.22 -9.09
C LEU A 143 -0.86 -1.64 -10.53
N PHE A 144 -1.86 -2.51 -10.73
CA PHE A 144 -2.28 -2.94 -12.06
C PHE A 144 -2.95 -1.80 -12.86
N GLY A 145 -3.78 -0.98 -12.23
CA GLY A 145 -4.42 0.19 -12.83
C GLY A 145 -3.43 1.25 -13.31
N GLN A 146 -2.27 1.33 -12.65
CA GLN A 146 -1.13 2.13 -13.07
C GLN A 146 -0.29 1.46 -14.17
N ILE A 147 -0.64 0.24 -14.60
CA ILE A 147 0.15 -0.54 -15.55
C ILE A 147 1.60 -0.74 -15.05
N CYS A 148 1.78 -0.90 -13.75
CA CYS A 148 3.08 -1.27 -13.17
C CYS A 148 3.24 -2.80 -13.26
N THR A 149 3.59 -3.30 -14.46
CA THR A 149 3.61 -4.73 -14.80
C THR A 149 5.01 -5.28 -15.06
N ALA A 150 6.05 -4.46 -14.87
CA ALA A 150 7.45 -4.85 -15.03
C ALA A 150 8.25 -4.60 -13.75
N GLU A 151 9.33 -5.37 -13.57
CA GLU A 151 10.24 -5.24 -12.43
C GLU A 151 10.79 -3.81 -12.31
N GLY A 152 10.86 -3.31 -11.08
CA GLY A 152 11.33 -1.96 -10.77
C GLY A 152 10.31 -0.85 -11.03
N MET A 153 9.15 -1.14 -11.60
CA MET A 153 8.05 -0.18 -11.66
C MET A 153 7.40 -0.06 -10.28
N VAL A 154 7.20 1.17 -9.86
CA VAL A 154 6.63 1.48 -8.55
C VAL A 154 5.39 2.33 -8.71
N LYS A 155 4.33 2.00 -7.97
CA LYS A 155 3.22 2.91 -7.75
C LYS A 155 3.26 3.48 -6.33
N ASN A 156 2.89 4.74 -6.17
CA ASN A 156 2.67 5.37 -4.88
C ASN A 156 1.34 6.12 -4.86
N THR A 157 0.44 5.72 -3.98
CA THR A 157 -0.82 6.43 -3.73
C THR A 157 -0.63 7.45 -2.63
N TYR A 158 -0.72 8.73 -2.96
CA TYR A 158 -0.58 9.87 -2.05
C TYR A 158 -1.96 10.28 -1.48
N GLY A 159 -2.33 9.67 -0.36
CA GLY A 159 -3.53 9.97 0.41
C GLY A 159 -3.22 10.60 1.76
N THR A 160 -3.99 10.28 2.80
CA THR A 160 -3.71 10.62 4.21
C THR A 160 -2.32 10.12 4.62
N GLY A 161 -2.00 8.88 4.27
CA GLY A 161 -0.65 8.32 4.20
C GLY A 161 -0.22 8.10 2.76
N CYS A 162 0.97 7.48 2.55
CA CYS A 162 1.39 7.02 1.24
C CYS A 162 1.54 5.50 1.25
N PHE A 163 1.06 4.85 0.20
CA PHE A 163 1.10 3.39 0.06
C PHE A 163 1.82 3.04 -1.24
N MET A 164 2.96 2.39 -1.09
CA MET A 164 3.85 2.07 -2.20
C MET A 164 3.92 0.58 -2.44
N LEU A 165 3.85 0.21 -3.71
CA LEU A 165 4.16 -1.14 -4.18
C LEU A 165 5.20 -1.07 -5.28
N MET A 166 6.26 -1.87 -5.13
CA MET A 166 7.29 -2.09 -6.15
C MET A 166 7.13 -3.49 -6.74
N HIS A 167 6.90 -3.59 -8.03
CA HIS A 167 6.79 -4.85 -8.73
C HIS A 167 8.16 -5.56 -8.77
N THR A 168 8.21 -6.82 -8.30
CA THR A 168 9.45 -7.63 -8.19
C THR A 168 9.50 -8.82 -9.15
N GLY A 169 8.61 -8.85 -10.16
CA GLY A 169 8.52 -9.96 -11.11
C GLY A 169 7.85 -11.20 -10.52
N GLU A 170 8.28 -12.37 -10.99
CA GLU A 170 7.77 -13.68 -10.54
C GLU A 170 8.49 -14.17 -9.26
N LYS A 171 9.32 -13.33 -8.64
CA LYS A 171 10.10 -13.68 -7.46
C LYS A 171 9.56 -12.98 -6.21
N ALA A 172 9.17 -13.76 -5.22
CA ALA A 172 8.87 -13.26 -3.87
C ALA A 172 10.18 -12.83 -3.18
N VAL A 173 10.32 -11.54 -2.87
CA VAL A 173 11.49 -10.99 -2.17
C VAL A 173 11.14 -10.85 -0.70
N ILE A 174 11.79 -11.59 0.17
CA ILE A 174 11.62 -11.43 1.63
C ILE A 174 12.43 -10.22 2.09
N SER A 175 11.74 -9.24 2.64
CA SER A 175 12.34 -7.97 3.07
C SER A 175 13.22 -8.13 4.31
N LYS A 176 14.37 -7.43 4.32
CA LYS A 176 15.25 -7.26 5.48
C LYS A 176 15.07 -5.89 6.16
N ASN A 177 14.30 -5.00 5.50
CA ASN A 177 13.99 -3.65 5.98
C ASN A 177 12.55 -3.56 6.53
N ASN A 178 11.96 -4.69 6.94
CA ASN A 178 10.61 -4.81 7.49
C ASN A 178 9.51 -4.27 6.54
N LEU A 179 9.71 -4.39 5.23
CA LEU A 179 8.66 -4.21 4.23
C LEU A 179 7.81 -5.48 4.15
N LEU A 180 6.64 -5.37 3.56
CA LEU A 180 5.80 -6.52 3.28
C LEU A 180 6.12 -7.07 1.89
N THR A 181 6.07 -8.41 1.77
CA THR A 181 6.01 -9.08 0.47
C THR A 181 4.59 -9.52 0.24
N THR A 182 4.05 -9.23 -0.93
CA THR A 182 2.66 -9.56 -1.26
C THR A 182 2.55 -10.10 -2.68
N ILE A 183 1.49 -10.84 -2.96
CA ILE A 183 1.15 -11.17 -4.34
C ILE A 183 0.61 -9.90 -4.99
N ALA A 184 1.24 -9.49 -6.09
CA ALA A 184 0.82 -8.33 -6.88
C ALA A 184 -0.33 -8.68 -7.84
N LEU A 185 -0.26 -9.86 -8.43
CA LEU A 185 -1.22 -10.36 -9.40
C LEU A 185 -1.06 -11.87 -9.58
N GLN A 186 -2.17 -12.59 -9.68
CA GLN A 186 -2.18 -13.96 -10.20
C GLN A 186 -3.10 -14.03 -11.43
N ARG A 187 -2.54 -14.42 -12.57
CA ARG A 187 -3.29 -14.50 -13.83
C ARG A 187 -2.64 -15.46 -14.82
N ASN A 188 -3.44 -16.22 -15.57
CA ASN A 188 -2.97 -17.16 -16.60
C ASN A 188 -1.90 -18.15 -16.10
N GLY A 189 -2.05 -18.64 -14.85
CA GLY A 189 -1.10 -19.56 -14.23
C GLY A 189 0.22 -18.93 -13.77
N LYS A 190 0.39 -17.62 -13.91
CA LYS A 190 1.55 -16.87 -13.42
C LYS A 190 1.20 -16.08 -12.18
N THR A 191 2.17 -15.97 -11.27
CA THR A 191 2.06 -15.17 -10.06
C THR A 191 3.18 -14.14 -10.04
N TYR A 192 2.81 -12.90 -9.83
CA TYR A 192 3.72 -11.77 -9.70
C TYR A 192 3.69 -11.24 -8.28
N TYR A 193 4.83 -10.75 -7.82
CA TYR A 193 5.00 -10.27 -6.45
C TYR A 193 5.36 -8.80 -6.41
N ALA A 194 5.15 -8.20 -5.24
CA ALA A 194 5.57 -6.83 -4.96
C ALA A 194 6.10 -6.71 -3.53
N LEU A 195 7.05 -5.81 -3.34
CA LEU A 195 7.35 -5.24 -2.04
C LEU A 195 6.37 -4.11 -1.75
N GLU A 196 5.86 -4.07 -0.53
CA GLU A 196 4.92 -3.05 -0.07
C GLU A 196 5.45 -2.34 1.17
N GLY A 197 5.25 -1.04 1.20
CA GLY A 197 5.53 -0.22 2.36
C GLY A 197 4.61 0.98 2.46
N SER A 198 4.49 1.52 3.67
CA SER A 198 3.57 2.62 3.97
C SER A 198 4.28 3.75 4.69
N VAL A 199 3.97 4.98 4.28
CA VAL A 199 4.23 6.21 5.02
C VAL A 199 2.95 6.58 5.75
N PHE A 200 2.99 6.64 7.08
CA PHE A 200 1.77 6.86 7.87
C PHE A 200 1.20 8.26 7.71
N ILE A 201 2.09 9.26 7.63
CA ILE A 201 1.71 10.67 7.53
C ILE A 201 2.16 11.22 6.18
N GLY A 202 1.29 11.10 5.19
CA GLY A 202 1.39 11.75 3.88
C GLY A 202 0.61 13.07 3.88
N GLY A 203 -0.50 13.15 3.15
CA GLY A 203 -1.37 14.33 3.11
C GLY A 203 -1.91 14.77 4.48
N ALA A 204 -1.87 13.91 5.49
CA ALA A 204 -2.24 14.25 6.86
C ALA A 204 -1.40 15.40 7.44
N VAL A 205 -0.14 15.58 7.01
CA VAL A 205 0.66 16.73 7.43
C VAL A 205 0.07 18.05 6.93
N VAL A 206 -0.49 18.06 5.72
CA VAL A 206 -1.17 19.25 5.15
C VAL A 206 -2.48 19.53 5.91
N GLN A 207 -3.23 18.46 6.27
CA GLN A 207 -4.41 18.62 7.12
C GLN A 207 -4.03 19.21 8.48
N TRP A 208 -2.91 18.79 9.06
CA TRP A 208 -2.42 19.37 10.31
C TRP A 208 -2.02 20.85 10.18
N LEU A 209 -1.43 21.27 9.06
CA LEU A 209 -1.18 22.70 8.79
C LEU A 209 -2.47 23.52 8.76
N ARG A 210 -3.57 22.93 8.26
CA ARG A 210 -4.89 23.53 8.22
C ARG A 210 -5.56 23.55 9.61
N ASP A 211 -5.71 22.38 10.22
CA ASP A 211 -6.56 22.17 11.39
C ASP A 211 -5.83 22.41 12.72
N GLY A 212 -4.52 22.12 12.76
CA GLY A 212 -3.68 22.25 13.96
C GLY A 212 -2.98 23.60 14.06
N LEU A 213 -2.38 24.08 12.97
CA LEU A 213 -1.65 25.35 12.95
C LEU A 213 -2.45 26.53 12.40
N ASN A 214 -3.52 26.26 11.64
CA ASN A 214 -4.37 27.29 11.01
C ASN A 214 -3.60 28.26 10.08
N ILE A 215 -2.51 27.79 9.45
CA ILE A 215 -1.71 28.61 8.53
C ILE A 215 -2.21 28.55 7.08
N ILE A 216 -3.11 27.63 6.78
CA ILE A 216 -3.90 27.54 5.54
C ILE A 216 -5.36 27.26 5.89
N ARG A 217 -6.30 27.64 5.02
CA ARG A 217 -7.74 27.38 5.20
C ARG A 217 -8.20 26.13 4.49
N ASP A 218 -7.59 25.84 3.33
CA ASP A 218 -7.83 24.69 2.50
C ASP A 218 -6.51 24.01 2.15
N SER A 219 -6.55 22.68 1.97
CA SER A 219 -5.37 21.89 1.63
C SER A 219 -4.74 22.32 0.30
N ASP A 220 -5.53 22.80 -0.65
CA ASP A 220 -5.06 23.26 -1.96
C ASP A 220 -4.19 24.54 -1.86
N GLN A 221 -4.31 25.31 -0.76
CA GLN A 221 -3.49 26.50 -0.55
C GLN A 221 -2.04 26.21 -0.17
N VAL A 222 -1.73 24.98 0.23
CA VAL A 222 -0.37 24.62 0.69
C VAL A 222 0.67 24.82 -0.40
N GLU A 223 0.36 24.50 -1.66
CA GLU A 223 1.28 24.67 -2.78
C GLU A 223 1.62 26.15 -3.02
N SER A 224 0.60 27.00 -3.09
CA SER A 224 0.79 28.44 -3.30
C SER A 224 1.52 29.13 -2.14
N LEU A 225 1.30 28.67 -0.90
CA LEU A 225 2.04 29.17 0.27
C LEU A 225 3.51 28.70 0.21
N ALA A 226 3.75 27.41 -0.02
CA ALA A 226 5.10 26.85 -0.10
C ALA A 226 5.93 27.45 -1.27
N ALA A 227 5.27 27.80 -2.37
CA ALA A 227 5.91 28.42 -3.55
C ALA A 227 6.38 29.86 -3.33
N GLN A 228 6.00 30.51 -2.23
CA GLN A 228 6.49 31.86 -1.88
C GLN A 228 7.98 31.87 -1.51
N VAL A 229 8.57 30.69 -1.24
CA VAL A 229 10.00 30.54 -0.96
C VAL A 229 10.60 29.50 -1.89
N SER A 230 11.86 29.73 -2.31
CA SER A 230 12.56 28.82 -3.24
C SER A 230 13.10 27.54 -2.57
N HIS A 231 13.28 27.57 -1.25
CA HIS A 231 13.82 26.48 -0.42
C HIS A 231 13.30 26.62 1.02
N THR A 232 13.51 25.58 1.83
CA THR A 232 13.08 25.55 3.25
C THR A 232 13.98 26.36 4.18
N ASP A 233 15.09 26.90 3.68
CA ASP A 233 16.14 27.58 4.46
C ASP A 233 16.72 26.73 5.61
N GLY A 234 16.83 25.41 5.35
CA GLY A 234 17.34 24.44 6.33
C GLY A 234 16.30 23.94 7.33
N VAL A 235 15.04 24.31 7.17
CA VAL A 235 13.95 23.77 7.99
C VAL A 235 13.58 22.37 7.48
N TYR A 236 13.55 21.40 8.37
CA TYR A 236 13.06 20.06 8.13
C TYR A 236 11.90 19.75 9.07
N MET A 237 10.87 19.09 8.56
CA MET A 237 9.75 18.60 9.33
C MET A 237 9.70 17.07 9.26
N VAL A 238 9.72 16.40 10.40
CA VAL A 238 9.46 14.96 10.51
C VAL A 238 8.08 14.76 11.08
N PRO A 239 7.07 14.40 10.28
CA PRO A 239 5.68 14.35 10.74
C PRO A 239 5.36 13.03 11.43
N ALA A 240 6.10 12.65 12.46
CA ALA A 240 5.92 11.42 13.22
C ALA A 240 4.72 11.51 14.20
N PHE A 241 3.53 11.94 13.71
CA PHE A 241 2.35 12.14 14.56
C PHE A 241 1.76 10.85 15.13
N ALA A 242 2.03 9.72 14.46
CA ALA A 242 1.66 8.37 14.88
C ALA A 242 2.89 7.44 14.93
N GLY A 243 4.05 7.99 15.26
CA GLY A 243 5.33 7.30 15.12
C GLY A 243 5.86 7.30 13.68
N LEU A 244 6.96 6.60 13.46
CA LEU A 244 7.58 6.37 12.15
C LEU A 244 7.34 4.92 11.71
N GLY A 245 6.85 4.73 10.49
CA GLY A 245 6.73 3.44 9.85
C GLY A 245 8.05 2.93 9.25
N ALA A 246 7.95 2.08 8.24
CA ALA A 246 9.13 1.58 7.54
C ALA A 246 9.97 2.73 6.94
N PRO A 247 11.29 2.61 6.93
CA PRO A 247 12.10 1.52 7.47
C PRO A 247 12.43 1.64 8.97
N TYR A 248 12.00 2.71 9.64
CA TYR A 248 12.42 3.09 11.01
C TYR A 248 11.73 2.32 12.13
N TRP A 249 10.43 2.04 11.98
CA TRP A 249 9.57 1.32 12.95
C TRP A 249 9.72 1.81 14.40
N ASN A 250 9.68 3.14 14.58
CA ASN A 250 9.71 3.77 15.90
C ASN A 250 8.33 4.33 16.27
N GLN A 251 7.57 3.57 17.04
CA GLN A 251 6.23 3.99 17.52
C GLN A 251 6.26 5.11 18.56
N HIS A 252 7.44 5.40 19.15
CA HIS A 252 7.60 6.45 20.17
C HIS A 252 8.06 7.79 19.59
N ALA A 253 8.48 7.80 18.31
CA ALA A 253 8.84 9.03 17.62
C ALA A 253 7.68 10.02 17.60
N LYS A 254 7.98 11.31 17.74
CA LYS A 254 7.00 12.38 17.71
C LYS A 254 7.32 13.39 16.61
N GLY A 255 6.30 14.09 16.13
CA GLY A 255 6.48 15.15 15.13
C GLY A 255 7.51 16.18 15.60
N THR A 256 8.48 16.47 14.71
CA THR A 256 9.63 17.34 15.04
C THR A 256 9.86 18.33 13.89
N ILE A 257 10.13 19.59 14.24
CA ILE A 257 10.56 20.62 13.28
C ILE A 257 11.94 21.09 13.71
N THR A 258 12.91 21.04 12.82
CA THR A 258 14.30 21.45 13.09
C THR A 258 14.74 22.57 12.13
N GLY A 259 15.83 23.27 12.47
CA GLY A 259 16.41 24.29 11.58
C GLY A 259 15.69 25.64 11.57
N ILE A 260 14.78 25.89 12.53
CA ILE A 260 14.05 27.16 12.64
C ILE A 260 15.00 28.30 13.02
N THR A 261 14.92 29.40 12.29
CA THR A 261 15.64 30.66 12.54
C THR A 261 14.65 31.80 12.68
N ARG A 262 15.15 33.01 12.99
CA ARG A 262 14.33 34.25 13.03
C ARG A 262 13.68 34.57 11.66
N GLY A 263 14.28 34.13 10.56
CA GLY A 263 13.77 34.35 9.20
C GLY A 263 12.68 33.34 8.78
N THR A 264 12.49 32.26 9.55
CA THR A 264 11.51 31.22 9.22
C THR A 264 10.08 31.76 9.35
N ASN A 265 9.26 31.53 8.33
CA ASN A 265 7.87 31.94 8.26
C ASN A 265 6.96 30.77 7.82
N ALA A 266 5.65 31.02 7.70
CA ALA A 266 4.66 30.01 7.34
C ALA A 266 4.96 29.31 5.99
N ALA A 267 5.52 30.02 5.02
CA ALA A 267 5.88 29.45 3.72
C ALA A 267 6.99 28.40 3.84
N HIS A 268 8.01 28.64 4.66
CA HIS A 268 9.06 27.66 4.94
C HIS A 268 8.50 26.39 5.62
N ILE A 269 7.58 26.56 6.58
CA ILE A 269 6.91 25.44 7.26
C ILE A 269 6.06 24.64 6.27
N ALA A 270 5.26 25.31 5.43
CA ALA A 270 4.43 24.67 4.43
C ALA A 270 5.29 23.89 3.42
N ARG A 271 6.42 24.46 2.99
CA ARG A 271 7.37 23.82 2.09
C ARG A 271 8.03 22.61 2.75
N ALA A 272 8.51 22.72 3.97
CA ALA A 272 9.09 21.63 4.74
C ALA A 272 8.09 20.48 4.96
N ALA A 273 6.80 20.78 5.14
CA ALA A 273 5.75 19.79 5.24
C ALA A 273 5.56 19.00 3.92
N LEU A 274 5.52 19.69 2.77
CA LEU A 274 5.45 19.02 1.46
C LEU A 274 6.70 18.17 1.19
N GLU A 275 7.89 18.74 1.43
CA GLU A 275 9.16 18.03 1.24
C GLU A 275 9.29 16.81 2.15
N SER A 276 8.70 16.84 3.36
CA SER A 276 8.69 15.72 4.30
C SER A 276 7.98 14.47 3.75
N ILE A 277 6.93 14.66 2.95
CA ILE A 277 6.21 13.56 2.29
C ILE A 277 7.14 12.86 1.28
N ALA A 278 7.88 13.67 0.52
CA ALA A 278 8.82 13.16 -0.48
C ALA A 278 10.05 12.49 0.15
N TYR A 279 10.57 13.02 1.26
CA TYR A 279 11.68 12.39 1.99
C TYR A 279 11.29 11.04 2.60
N GLN A 280 10.13 10.92 3.23
CA GLN A 280 9.64 9.64 3.76
C GLN A 280 9.46 8.63 2.62
N SER A 281 8.91 9.07 1.48
CA SER A 281 8.77 8.25 0.28
C SER A 281 10.14 7.81 -0.27
N TYR A 282 11.14 8.70 -0.25
CA TYR A 282 12.52 8.37 -0.64
C TYR A 282 13.10 7.26 0.23
N ASP A 283 13.00 7.37 1.56
CA ASP A 283 13.54 6.38 2.49
C ASP A 283 12.94 4.99 2.24
N LEU A 284 11.62 4.96 2.05
CA LEU A 284 10.88 3.73 1.77
C LEU A 284 11.29 3.10 0.44
N LEU A 285 11.40 3.91 -0.61
CA LEU A 285 11.82 3.46 -1.94
C LEU A 285 13.27 2.95 -1.95
N LYS A 286 14.16 3.58 -1.19
CA LYS A 286 15.55 3.09 -1.03
C LYS A 286 15.62 1.77 -0.27
N ALA A 287 14.73 1.55 0.70
CA ALA A 287 14.60 0.25 1.35
C ALA A 287 14.11 -0.83 0.36
N MET A 288 13.13 -0.49 -0.52
CA MET A 288 12.66 -1.41 -1.57
C MET A 288 13.76 -1.77 -2.57
N GLU A 289 14.53 -0.79 -3.07
CA GLU A 289 15.68 -1.05 -3.96
C GLU A 289 16.72 -1.95 -3.28
N SER A 290 17.00 -1.69 -2.00
CA SER A 290 17.97 -2.47 -1.23
C SER A 290 17.54 -3.92 -1.05
N ASP A 291 16.25 -4.17 -0.76
CA ASP A 291 15.74 -5.52 -0.57
C ASP A 291 15.59 -6.28 -1.89
N ALA A 292 15.03 -5.65 -2.91
CA ALA A 292 14.79 -6.26 -4.20
C ALA A 292 16.07 -6.46 -5.03
N GLN A 293 17.11 -5.63 -4.80
CA GLN A 293 18.28 -5.52 -5.69
C GLN A 293 17.89 -5.19 -7.13
N ILE A 294 16.79 -4.46 -7.29
CA ILE A 294 16.24 -3.99 -8.56
C ILE A 294 16.16 -2.47 -8.48
N PRO A 295 16.76 -1.72 -9.42
CA PRO A 295 16.65 -0.26 -9.43
C PRO A 295 15.22 0.18 -9.74
N ILE A 296 14.80 1.31 -9.17
CA ILE A 296 13.51 1.92 -9.50
C ILE A 296 13.57 2.42 -10.96
N ALA A 297 12.75 1.83 -11.82
CA ALA A 297 12.65 2.21 -13.23
C ALA A 297 11.89 3.53 -13.39
N GLU A 298 10.75 3.64 -12.72
CA GLU A 298 9.91 4.85 -12.68
C GLU A 298 8.95 4.79 -11.49
N LEU A 299 8.53 5.97 -11.04
CA LEU A 299 7.51 6.13 -10.01
C LEU A 299 6.21 6.65 -10.65
N ARG A 300 5.17 5.84 -10.63
CA ARG A 300 3.81 6.24 -11.02
C ARG A 300 3.02 6.64 -9.79
N VAL A 301 2.33 7.76 -9.86
CA VAL A 301 1.68 8.37 -8.70
C VAL A 301 0.19 8.57 -8.91
N ASP A 302 -0.58 8.36 -7.85
CA ASP A 302 -2.01 8.63 -7.80
C ASP A 302 -2.45 9.14 -6.43
N GLY A 303 -3.74 9.40 -6.26
CA GLY A 303 -4.29 9.98 -5.06
C GLY A 303 -4.32 11.51 -5.06
N GLY A 304 -5.08 12.08 -4.13
CA GLY A 304 -5.43 13.52 -4.16
C GLY A 304 -4.24 14.48 -4.05
N ALA A 305 -3.20 14.11 -3.28
CA ALA A 305 -2.05 15.01 -3.09
C ALA A 305 -1.13 15.09 -4.32
N THR A 306 -1.29 14.21 -5.32
CA THR A 306 -0.50 14.27 -6.56
C THR A 306 -0.84 15.46 -7.45
N LYS A 307 -1.95 16.15 -7.20
CA LYS A 307 -2.29 17.42 -7.85
C LYS A 307 -1.27 18.53 -7.56
N ASN A 308 -0.55 18.42 -6.44
CA ASN A 308 0.48 19.37 -6.03
C ASN A 308 1.77 19.15 -6.87
N ASN A 309 2.01 20.05 -7.82
CA ASN A 309 3.16 19.95 -8.74
C ASN A 309 4.50 20.20 -8.03
N LEU A 310 4.51 21.05 -7.00
CA LEU A 310 5.71 21.31 -6.20
C LEU A 310 6.16 20.05 -5.47
N LEU A 311 5.24 19.30 -4.86
CA LEU A 311 5.51 18.01 -4.23
C LEU A 311 6.02 17.00 -5.27
N MET A 312 5.35 16.86 -6.41
CA MET A 312 5.73 15.87 -7.43
C MET A 312 7.09 16.17 -8.05
N GLN A 313 7.40 17.45 -8.30
CA GLN A 313 8.72 17.86 -8.79
C GLN A 313 9.81 17.59 -7.75
N PHE A 314 9.54 17.90 -6.46
CA PHE A 314 10.50 17.62 -5.40
C PHE A 314 10.71 16.11 -5.21
N GLN A 315 9.65 15.31 -5.31
CA GLN A 315 9.75 13.85 -5.27
C GLN A 315 10.65 13.31 -6.41
N SER A 316 10.47 13.80 -7.62
CA SER A 316 11.33 13.44 -8.76
C SER A 316 12.80 13.83 -8.51
N ASN A 317 13.02 15.03 -7.99
CA ASN A 317 14.35 15.52 -7.69
C ASN A 317 15.08 14.66 -6.65
N ILE A 318 14.43 14.39 -5.50
CA ILE A 318 15.06 13.68 -4.39
C ILE A 318 15.33 12.21 -4.71
N LEU A 319 14.49 11.59 -5.54
CA LEU A 319 14.68 10.22 -6.04
C LEU A 319 15.69 10.13 -7.17
N ASN A 320 15.96 11.23 -7.84
CA ASN A 320 16.68 11.27 -9.11
C ASN A 320 16.06 10.32 -10.16
N THR A 321 14.72 10.24 -10.18
CA THR A 321 13.95 9.34 -11.03
C THR A 321 12.71 10.07 -11.53
N LYS A 322 12.25 9.77 -12.75
CA LYS A 322 11.01 10.38 -13.26
C LYS A 322 9.79 9.95 -12.45
N VAL A 323 8.94 10.93 -12.17
CA VAL A 323 7.63 10.73 -11.54
C VAL A 323 6.56 10.98 -12.59
N ILE A 324 5.61 10.05 -12.73
CA ILE A 324 4.59 10.08 -13.79
C ILE A 324 3.21 10.10 -13.14
N ARG A 325 2.45 11.15 -13.43
CA ARG A 325 1.04 11.27 -13.04
C ARG A 325 0.14 10.95 -14.23
N PRO A 326 -0.80 9.98 -14.10
CA PRO A 326 -1.77 9.68 -15.15
C PRO A 326 -2.92 10.68 -15.15
N THR A 327 -3.69 10.71 -16.27
CA THR A 327 -4.91 11.52 -16.37
C THR A 327 -6.04 11.00 -15.45
N ILE A 328 -6.07 9.69 -15.19
CA ILE A 328 -7.03 9.05 -14.29
C ILE A 328 -6.28 8.69 -13.01
N ILE A 329 -6.62 9.37 -11.91
CA ILE A 329 -5.99 9.18 -10.60
C ILE A 329 -6.74 8.18 -9.69
N GLU A 330 -7.92 7.70 -10.10
CA GLU A 330 -8.69 6.64 -9.42
C GLU A 330 -8.27 5.26 -9.93
N THR A 331 -7.02 4.93 -9.74
CA THR A 331 -6.37 3.76 -10.35
C THR A 331 -6.79 2.44 -9.72
N THR A 332 -7.27 2.44 -8.49
CA THR A 332 -7.79 1.24 -7.79
C THR A 332 -9.01 0.67 -8.52
N ALA A 333 -10.03 1.49 -8.75
CA ALA A 333 -11.23 1.06 -9.48
C ALA A 333 -10.90 0.68 -10.93
N LEU A 334 -9.99 1.44 -11.55
CA LEU A 334 -9.54 1.17 -12.92
C LEU A 334 -8.83 -0.18 -13.03
N GLY A 335 -7.99 -0.54 -12.07
CA GLY A 335 -7.29 -1.83 -12.04
C GLY A 335 -8.25 -3.01 -11.94
N ALA A 336 -9.24 -2.95 -11.04
CA ALA A 336 -10.28 -3.96 -10.95
C ALA A 336 -11.10 -4.08 -12.25
N ALA A 337 -11.42 -2.94 -12.88
CA ALA A 337 -12.10 -2.93 -14.17
C ALA A 337 -11.24 -3.55 -15.31
N TYR A 338 -9.95 -3.28 -15.32
CA TYR A 338 -9.03 -3.89 -16.28
C TYR A 338 -8.95 -5.41 -16.12
N LEU A 339 -8.84 -5.91 -14.89
CA LEU A 339 -8.83 -7.35 -14.62
C LEU A 339 -10.11 -8.03 -15.08
N ALA A 340 -11.28 -7.43 -14.78
CA ALA A 340 -12.56 -7.92 -15.23
C ALA A 340 -12.68 -7.91 -16.76
N GLY A 341 -12.29 -6.81 -17.40
CA GLY A 341 -12.35 -6.68 -18.85
C GLY A 341 -11.44 -7.66 -19.60
N LEU A 342 -10.27 -7.98 -19.04
CA LEU A 342 -9.39 -9.03 -19.57
C LEU A 342 -10.03 -10.41 -19.47
N ALA A 343 -10.67 -10.73 -18.34
CA ALA A 343 -11.30 -12.02 -18.13
C ALA A 343 -12.50 -12.28 -19.05
N VAL A 344 -13.25 -11.22 -19.38
CA VAL A 344 -14.42 -11.34 -20.30
C VAL A 344 -14.08 -11.03 -21.76
N GLY A 345 -12.81 -10.77 -22.07
CA GLY A 345 -12.36 -10.50 -23.46
C GLY A 345 -12.73 -9.11 -23.99
N PHE A 346 -13.05 -8.13 -23.09
CA PHE A 346 -13.26 -6.74 -23.48
C PHE A 346 -11.96 -6.09 -23.98
N TRP A 347 -10.84 -6.40 -23.34
CA TRP A 347 -9.48 -6.15 -23.83
C TRP A 347 -8.80 -7.46 -24.18
N LYS A 348 -8.05 -7.44 -25.26
CA LYS A 348 -7.33 -8.61 -25.74
C LYS A 348 -6.18 -9.02 -24.79
N ASP A 349 -5.42 -8.02 -24.37
CA ASP A 349 -4.22 -8.21 -23.53
C ASP A 349 -3.84 -6.92 -22.79
N GLU A 350 -2.80 -7.00 -21.97
CA GLU A 350 -2.27 -5.88 -21.18
C GLU A 350 -1.66 -4.78 -22.07
N ASN A 351 -1.16 -5.09 -23.26
CA ASN A 351 -0.60 -4.09 -24.17
C ASN A 351 -1.69 -3.18 -24.71
N GLU A 352 -2.88 -3.72 -24.99
CA GLU A 352 -4.03 -2.90 -25.39
C GLU A 352 -4.44 -1.94 -24.31
N ILE A 353 -4.43 -2.37 -23.03
CA ILE A 353 -4.71 -1.52 -21.89
C ILE A 353 -3.62 -0.45 -21.74
N ALA A 354 -2.34 -0.85 -21.82
CA ALA A 354 -1.22 0.06 -21.71
C ALA A 354 -1.22 1.16 -22.78
N ALA A 355 -1.65 0.84 -24.00
CA ALA A 355 -1.81 1.83 -25.09
C ALA A 355 -2.91 2.87 -24.81
N LYS A 356 -3.86 2.56 -23.92
CA LYS A 356 -4.95 3.48 -23.52
C LYS A 356 -4.62 4.28 -22.26
N TRP A 357 -3.60 3.88 -21.51
CA TRP A 357 -3.14 4.60 -20.33
C TRP A 357 -2.51 5.92 -20.74
N LYS A 358 -3.03 7.04 -20.21
CA LYS A 358 -2.61 8.38 -20.61
C LYS A 358 -1.90 9.08 -19.49
N VAL A 359 -0.75 9.68 -19.84
CA VAL A 359 0.03 10.56 -18.98
C VAL A 359 -0.63 11.95 -18.94
N ASP A 360 -0.81 12.50 -17.74
CA ASP A 360 -1.13 13.90 -17.51
C ASP A 360 0.17 14.71 -17.47
N GLN A 361 1.11 14.32 -16.61
CA GLN A 361 2.38 15.03 -16.46
C GLN A 361 3.53 14.10 -16.09
N VAL A 362 4.71 14.39 -16.65
CA VAL A 362 5.98 13.78 -16.27
C VAL A 362 6.85 14.83 -15.59
N PHE A 363 7.31 14.52 -14.39
CA PHE A 363 8.28 15.32 -13.64
C PHE A 363 9.64 14.65 -13.75
N ASN A 364 10.59 15.35 -14.35
CA ASN A 364 11.97 14.90 -14.48
C ASN A 364 12.85 15.56 -13.42
N PRO A 365 13.91 14.88 -12.93
CA PRO A 365 14.86 15.47 -12.00
C PRO A 365 15.56 16.68 -12.63
N ILE A 366 15.61 17.80 -11.90
CA ILE A 366 16.23 19.05 -12.35
C ILE A 366 17.25 19.61 -11.34
N LEU A 367 17.32 19.04 -10.11
CA LEU A 367 18.29 19.47 -9.11
C LEU A 367 19.67 18.84 -9.36
N ALA A 368 20.71 19.59 -9.04
CA ALA A 368 22.06 19.05 -9.04
C ALA A 368 22.24 17.97 -7.94
N GLN A 369 23.06 16.96 -8.22
CA GLN A 369 23.30 15.85 -7.29
C GLN A 369 23.81 16.31 -5.92
N ALA A 370 24.59 17.39 -5.86
CA ALA A 370 25.08 17.97 -4.61
C ALA A 370 23.94 18.52 -3.73
N ASP A 371 22.92 19.15 -4.33
CA ASP A 371 21.76 19.69 -3.61
C ASP A 371 20.86 18.57 -3.11
N ILE A 372 20.67 17.52 -3.90
CA ILE A 372 19.95 16.29 -3.51
C ILE A 372 20.62 15.67 -2.28
N GLN A 373 21.94 15.46 -2.35
CA GLN A 373 22.70 14.85 -1.27
C GLN A 373 22.64 15.68 0.03
N LYS A 374 22.78 17.02 -0.10
CA LYS A 374 22.64 17.95 1.04
C LYS A 374 21.25 17.85 1.69
N GLY A 375 20.19 17.77 0.87
CA GLY A 375 18.82 17.59 1.35
C GLY A 375 18.63 16.30 2.11
N ILE A 376 19.13 15.18 1.58
CA ILE A 376 19.06 13.85 2.21
C ILE A 376 19.83 13.83 3.53
N GLU A 377 21.03 14.43 3.59
CA GLU A 377 21.81 14.50 4.83
C GLU A 377 21.10 15.31 5.93
N GLY A 378 20.48 16.45 5.53
CA GLY A 378 19.67 17.25 6.46
C GLY A 378 18.45 16.49 6.97
N TRP A 379 17.75 15.76 6.09
CA TRP A 379 16.64 14.89 6.45
C TRP A 379 17.06 13.79 7.44
N LYS A 380 18.16 13.08 7.17
CA LYS A 380 18.69 12.06 8.08
C LYS A 380 19.02 12.59 9.48
N LYS A 381 19.59 13.82 9.55
CA LYS A 381 19.83 14.50 10.83
C LYS A 381 18.51 14.82 11.55
N ALA A 382 17.48 15.28 10.85
CA ALA A 382 16.17 15.55 11.43
C ALA A 382 15.53 14.29 11.99
N ILE A 383 15.62 13.15 11.27
CA ILE A 383 15.17 11.83 11.76
C ILE A 383 15.93 11.43 13.04
N GLN A 384 17.24 11.62 13.10
CA GLN A 384 18.01 11.30 14.31
C GLN A 384 17.57 12.12 15.51
N MET A 385 17.25 13.42 15.32
CA MET A 385 16.74 14.30 16.38
C MET A 385 15.32 13.92 16.84
N THR A 386 14.56 13.22 16.01
CA THR A 386 13.20 12.74 16.34
C THR A 386 13.23 11.49 17.24
N ASN A 387 14.33 10.78 17.26
CA ASN A 387 14.52 9.51 17.98
C ASN A 387 15.15 9.68 19.40
N ILE A 388 15.23 10.94 19.89
CA ILE A 388 15.81 11.23 21.22
C ILE A 388 14.73 11.15 22.30
#